data_42787b5630906f26f597ed42f33151f2
#
_entry.id   42787b5630906f26f597ed42f33151f2
#
_cell.length_a   1.000
_cell.length_b   1.000
_cell.length_c   1.000
_cell.angle_alpha   90.00
_cell.angle_beta   90.00
_cell.angle_gamma   90.00
#
_symmetry.space_group_name_H-M   'P 1'
#
loop_
_entity.id
_entity.type
_entity.pdbx_description
1 polymer ?
#
loop_
_entity_poly.entity_id
_entity_poly.type
_entity_poly.pdbx_seq_one_letter_code
_entity_poly.pdbx_strand_id
1 'polypeptide(L)'
;MVPLLAGVSGLSSCKKVEKNEEVTVAQASASSDAISAEDDAFLADLERRCYRYFEETADPDTGLIADRWKADGSDTWDTAGIAATGFGLTGHAIAVKRGWITEDEGIARSRKVLLFMRDKVEHKRGFYYQFINRSTGEREPNSPASTIDNALFVVGALTTAEAFPDSDIPAIANEIYNRMDWAWMLDGNDFLQYGWKPEEGFLKAEWKTYCEHMVLLLLAVGAEKNPIPPACWDAWERGPLLEFQGEKFAHYPPLFIHQYSQAYFDFQNYKDKHLDYWRNSQLATLAQIDYMKRLAEAYPDQMGHYSDDLWGLTASDGPDGYKDWGAPYKDPRLRPWRGVDGTVVPSAPGGSLAICLEPSIHTLRVQKERFGDKVYGRYGFANAHNPRTGWVSQYCLAIDTGITLLMAENTRSGYVWNTFMKHPAAVRAFERAGFKNIQKPNK
;
A
#
# COMPACT_ATOMS: atom_id res chain seq x y z
N MET A 1 51.40 -13.70 53.36
CA MET A 1 50.96 -13.73 54.78
C MET A 1 49.47 -13.42 54.80
N VAL A 2 48.69 -14.41 55.15
CA VAL A 2 47.28 -14.36 55.54
C VAL A 2 47.25 -13.97 57.00
N PRO A 3 46.24 -13.34 57.64
CA PRO A 3 44.91 -13.92 57.87
C PRO A 3 43.75 -12.93 57.69
N LEU A 4 42.57 -13.36 57.26
CA LEU A 4 41.44 -14.13 57.87
C LEU A 4 40.58 -13.42 58.92
N LEU A 5 39.24 -13.44 58.61
CA LEU A 5 38.04 -13.42 59.52
C LEU A 5 37.52 -12.04 59.98
N ALA A 6 36.25 -11.74 59.98
CA ALA A 6 34.95 -12.38 60.12
C ALA A 6 33.87 -11.34 59.66
N GLY A 7 32.81 -11.56 59.04
CA GLY A 7 31.59 -12.24 59.35
C GLY A 7 30.60 -11.40 60.19
N VAL A 8 29.53 -10.79 59.51
CA VAL A 8 28.23 -10.59 60.19
C VAL A 8 27.14 -10.64 59.13
N SER A 9 26.20 -11.50 59.34
CA SER A 9 24.94 -11.71 58.74
C SER A 9 23.96 -10.54 58.89
N GLY A 10 23.28 -10.16 57.84
CA GLY A 10 22.13 -9.26 57.94
C GLY A 10 21.11 -9.70 56.92
N LEU A 11 20.07 -10.39 57.36
CA LEU A 11 18.86 -10.75 56.68
C LEU A 11 18.10 -9.49 56.25
N SER A 12 17.46 -9.56 55.09
CA SER A 12 16.07 -9.15 54.93
C SER A 12 15.73 -8.51 53.63
N SER A 13 14.71 -9.05 53.11
CA SER A 13 13.67 -8.47 52.25
C SER A 13 13.85 -8.57 50.76
N CYS A 14 13.57 -9.77 50.22
CA CYS A 14 12.96 -9.93 48.92
C CYS A 14 11.64 -9.14 48.87
N LYS A 15 11.63 -7.99 48.21
CA LYS A 15 10.40 -7.42 47.70
C LYS A 15 9.98 -8.24 46.48
N LYS A 16 8.80 -8.85 46.58
CA LYS A 16 8.09 -9.46 45.48
C LYS A 16 7.97 -8.42 44.36
N VAL A 17 8.53 -8.73 43.22
CA VAL A 17 8.19 -8.10 41.95
C VAL A 17 6.77 -8.56 41.64
N GLU A 18 5.85 -7.63 41.68
CA GLU A 18 4.48 -7.85 41.18
C GLU A 18 4.55 -8.29 39.73
N LYS A 19 3.86 -9.37 39.45
CA LYS A 19 3.63 -9.85 38.09
C LYS A 19 2.92 -8.74 37.32
N ASN A 20 3.56 -8.24 36.29
CA ASN A 20 2.87 -7.49 35.24
C ASN A 20 1.73 -8.37 34.73
N GLU A 21 0.53 -7.83 34.74
CA GLU A 21 -0.62 -8.39 34.06
C GLU A 21 -0.24 -8.54 32.58
N GLU A 22 -0.20 -9.77 32.10
CA GLU A 22 -0.20 -10.08 30.68
C GLU A 22 -1.48 -9.48 30.08
N VAL A 23 -1.32 -8.42 29.32
CA VAL A 23 -2.36 -7.93 28.43
C VAL A 23 -2.56 -9.03 27.38
N THR A 24 -3.54 -9.87 27.62
CA THR A 24 -4.00 -10.88 26.68
C THR A 24 -4.60 -10.11 25.51
N VAL A 25 -3.81 -9.81 24.49
CA VAL A 25 -4.33 -9.38 23.20
C VAL A 25 -5.10 -10.59 22.66
N ALA A 26 -6.43 -10.48 22.67
CA ALA A 26 -7.31 -11.46 22.08
C ALA A 26 -6.78 -11.75 20.66
N GLN A 27 -6.55 -13.03 20.36
CA GLN A 27 -6.32 -13.46 18.99
C GLN A 27 -7.47 -12.90 18.15
N ALA A 28 -7.14 -11.97 17.25
CA ALA A 28 -8.09 -11.51 16.24
C ALA A 28 -8.39 -12.71 15.33
N SER A 29 -9.31 -13.55 15.78
CA SER A 29 -10.02 -14.41 14.89
C SER A 29 -10.76 -13.49 13.93
N ALA A 30 -10.60 -13.70 12.63
CA ALA A 30 -11.44 -13.10 11.63
C ALA A 30 -12.86 -13.60 11.85
N SER A 31 -13.55 -13.02 12.82
CA SER A 31 -15.00 -13.08 12.93
C SER A 31 -15.52 -12.07 11.92
N SER A 32 -16.48 -12.47 11.13
CA SER A 32 -17.31 -11.61 10.31
C SER A 32 -18.22 -10.75 11.19
N ASP A 33 -17.65 -10.04 12.15
CA ASP A 33 -18.39 -9.06 12.91
C ASP A 33 -18.65 -7.88 11.97
N ALA A 34 -19.92 -7.64 11.70
CA ALA A 34 -20.35 -6.55 10.85
C ALA A 34 -19.75 -5.24 11.38
N ILE A 35 -19.11 -4.47 10.51
CA ILE A 35 -18.57 -3.14 10.81
C ILE A 35 -19.68 -2.35 11.50
N SER A 36 -19.38 -1.61 12.57
CA SER A 36 -20.37 -0.79 13.24
C SER A 36 -20.98 0.23 12.27
N ALA A 37 -22.24 0.63 12.47
CA ALA A 37 -22.89 1.62 11.61
C ALA A 37 -22.12 2.96 11.61
N GLU A 38 -21.47 3.31 12.71
CA GLU A 38 -20.66 4.52 12.84
C GLU A 38 -19.38 4.41 12.01
N ASP A 39 -18.71 3.26 12.07
CA ASP A 39 -17.49 3.00 11.29
C ASP A 39 -17.79 2.90 9.80
N ASP A 40 -18.89 2.26 9.41
CA ASP A 40 -19.34 2.23 8.01
C ASP A 40 -19.63 3.64 7.48
N ALA A 41 -20.26 4.49 8.26
CA ALA A 41 -20.52 5.88 7.90
C ALA A 41 -19.21 6.70 7.74
N PHE A 42 -18.24 6.49 8.64
CA PHE A 42 -16.92 7.12 8.53
C PHE A 42 -16.17 6.64 7.26
N LEU A 43 -16.15 5.33 7.02
CA LEU A 43 -15.51 4.77 5.83
C LEU A 43 -16.19 5.23 4.54
N ALA A 44 -17.53 5.38 4.54
CA ALA A 44 -18.28 5.90 3.39
C ALA A 44 -17.90 7.35 3.05
N ASP A 45 -17.75 8.22 4.06
CA ASP A 45 -17.28 9.61 3.88
C ASP A 45 -15.82 9.62 3.38
N LEU A 46 -14.95 8.80 3.97
CA LEU A 46 -13.55 8.68 3.58
C LEU A 46 -13.41 8.23 2.12
N GLU A 47 -14.08 7.16 1.73
CA GLU A 47 -14.09 6.66 0.34
C GLU A 47 -14.56 7.71 -0.65
N ARG A 48 -15.68 8.39 -0.34
CA ARG A 48 -16.22 9.43 -1.24
C ARG A 48 -15.26 10.60 -1.43
N ARG A 49 -14.54 10.99 -0.36
CA ARG A 49 -13.51 12.02 -0.43
C ARG A 49 -12.29 11.55 -1.22
N CYS A 50 -11.83 10.33 -0.97
CA CYS A 50 -10.71 9.75 -1.72
C CYS A 50 -11.05 9.63 -3.22
N TYR A 51 -12.26 9.16 -3.57
CA TYR A 51 -12.68 9.11 -4.97
C TYR A 51 -12.75 10.49 -5.63
N ARG A 52 -13.15 11.52 -4.90
CA ARG A 52 -13.16 12.90 -5.40
C ARG A 52 -11.79 13.36 -5.91
N TYR A 53 -10.70 12.90 -5.31
CA TYR A 53 -9.37 13.16 -5.84
C TYR A 53 -9.27 12.71 -7.30
N PHE A 54 -9.59 11.46 -7.59
CA PHE A 54 -9.52 10.87 -8.93
C PHE A 54 -10.51 11.51 -9.91
N GLU A 55 -11.63 11.96 -9.42
CA GLU A 55 -12.65 12.65 -10.21
C GLU A 55 -12.19 14.05 -10.65
N GLU A 56 -11.57 14.81 -9.74
CA GLU A 56 -11.21 16.21 -9.98
C GLU A 56 -9.81 16.41 -10.57
N THR A 57 -8.91 15.45 -10.37
CA THR A 57 -7.53 15.56 -10.85
C THR A 57 -7.29 14.82 -12.18
N ALA A 58 -8.30 14.14 -12.70
CA ALA A 58 -8.25 13.57 -14.04
C ALA A 58 -8.17 14.69 -15.08
N ASP A 59 -7.25 14.57 -16.02
CA ASP A 59 -7.21 15.47 -17.18
C ASP A 59 -8.47 15.29 -18.03
N PRO A 60 -9.14 16.37 -18.46
CA PRO A 60 -10.42 16.29 -19.17
C PRO A 60 -10.32 15.60 -20.54
N ASP A 61 -9.16 15.65 -21.20
CA ASP A 61 -8.96 15.11 -22.55
C ASP A 61 -8.34 13.71 -22.51
N THR A 62 -7.35 13.48 -21.66
CA THR A 62 -6.62 12.21 -21.56
C THR A 62 -7.18 11.27 -20.51
N GLY A 63 -7.77 11.80 -19.44
CA GLY A 63 -8.20 11.05 -18.25
C GLY A 63 -7.06 10.66 -17.30
N LEU A 64 -5.81 11.04 -17.60
CA LEU A 64 -4.66 10.74 -16.74
C LEU A 64 -4.78 11.45 -15.39
N ILE A 65 -4.41 10.76 -14.32
CA ILE A 65 -4.54 11.24 -12.94
C ILE A 65 -3.25 11.94 -12.52
N ALA A 66 -3.38 13.14 -11.95
CA ALA A 66 -2.25 13.85 -11.36
C ALA A 66 -1.60 13.03 -10.24
N ASP A 67 -0.26 12.98 -10.21
CA ASP A 67 0.51 12.29 -9.17
C ASP A 67 0.23 12.87 -7.77
N ARG A 68 0.14 14.19 -7.69
CA ARG A 68 -0.22 14.94 -6.48
C ARG A 68 -1.10 16.13 -6.80
N TRP A 69 -1.83 16.60 -5.80
CA TRP A 69 -2.71 17.74 -5.93
C TRP A 69 -2.84 18.46 -4.59
N LYS A 70 -2.99 19.79 -4.60
CA LYS A 70 -3.23 20.52 -3.36
C LYS A 70 -4.50 20.04 -2.66
N ALA A 71 -4.41 19.84 -1.36
CA ALA A 71 -5.50 19.33 -0.54
C ALA A 71 -6.77 20.22 -0.57
N ASP A 72 -6.64 21.49 -0.90
CA ASP A 72 -7.75 22.44 -1.08
C ASP A 72 -8.37 22.44 -2.48
N GLY A 73 -7.74 21.75 -3.44
CA GLY A 73 -8.20 21.67 -4.82
C GLY A 73 -7.71 22.82 -5.73
N SER A 74 -6.83 23.69 -5.27
CA SER A 74 -6.43 24.92 -5.97
C SER A 74 -5.28 24.80 -6.97
N ASP A 75 -4.71 23.61 -7.15
CA ASP A 75 -3.50 23.42 -7.96
C ASP A 75 -3.77 22.91 -9.37
N THR A 76 -2.77 23.06 -10.23
CA THR A 76 -2.69 22.50 -11.58
C THR A 76 -1.36 21.74 -11.70
N TRP A 77 -1.33 20.50 -11.24
CA TRP A 77 -0.14 19.65 -11.35
C TRP A 77 -0.11 18.94 -12.70
N ASP A 78 0.92 19.17 -13.50
CA ASP A 78 0.98 18.69 -14.89
C ASP A 78 1.55 17.27 -15.04
N THR A 79 2.13 16.72 -13.98
CA THR A 79 2.67 15.35 -14.00
C THR A 79 1.61 14.35 -13.57
N ALA A 80 1.37 13.34 -14.40
CA ALA A 80 0.60 12.16 -14.07
C ALA A 80 1.51 11.01 -13.63
N GLY A 81 1.11 10.28 -12.59
CA GLY A 81 1.67 8.98 -12.24
C GLY A 81 0.86 7.86 -12.90
N ILE A 82 1.51 6.90 -13.56
CA ILE A 82 0.76 5.78 -14.14
C ILE A 82 0.15 4.88 -13.06
N ALA A 83 0.83 4.68 -11.94
CA ALA A 83 0.27 4.00 -10.76
C ALA A 83 -0.97 4.73 -10.22
N ALA A 84 -0.91 6.06 -10.11
CA ALA A 84 -2.04 6.92 -9.75
C ALA A 84 -3.24 6.68 -10.68
N THR A 85 -2.98 6.61 -11.98
CA THR A 85 -3.99 6.34 -13.01
C THR A 85 -4.60 4.93 -12.83
N GLY A 86 -3.81 3.93 -12.44
CA GLY A 86 -4.29 2.58 -12.10
C GLY A 86 -5.23 2.57 -10.89
N PHE A 87 -4.90 3.30 -9.83
CA PHE A 87 -5.81 3.48 -8.69
C PHE A 87 -7.10 4.21 -9.10
N GLY A 88 -7.00 5.22 -9.98
CA GLY A 88 -8.16 5.93 -10.52
C GLY A 88 -9.10 5.02 -11.32
N LEU A 89 -8.57 4.11 -12.13
CA LEU A 89 -9.35 3.10 -12.86
C LEU A 89 -10.15 2.22 -11.90
N THR A 90 -9.50 1.67 -10.86
CA THR A 90 -10.20 0.92 -9.81
C THR A 90 -11.23 1.80 -9.08
N GLY A 91 -10.88 3.08 -8.84
CA GLY A 91 -11.78 4.07 -8.25
C GLY A 91 -13.05 4.29 -9.06
N HIS A 92 -13.00 4.25 -10.40
CA HIS A 92 -14.21 4.34 -11.24
C HIS A 92 -15.14 3.13 -11.03
N ALA A 93 -14.59 1.92 -10.92
CA ALA A 93 -15.37 0.72 -10.62
C ALA A 93 -16.05 0.82 -9.24
N ILE A 94 -15.31 1.28 -8.22
CA ILE A 94 -15.86 1.54 -6.87
C ILE A 94 -16.96 2.60 -6.93
N ALA A 95 -16.76 3.68 -7.65
CA ALA A 95 -17.73 4.78 -7.77
C ALA A 95 -19.07 4.33 -8.39
N VAL A 96 -19.02 3.49 -9.41
CA VAL A 96 -20.22 2.85 -9.98
C VAL A 96 -20.88 1.92 -8.96
N LYS A 97 -20.11 1.06 -8.29
CA LYS A 97 -20.59 0.15 -7.24
C LYS A 97 -21.29 0.90 -6.10
N ARG A 98 -20.80 2.08 -5.75
CA ARG A 98 -21.36 2.94 -4.69
C ARG A 98 -22.45 3.88 -5.19
N GLY A 99 -22.74 3.91 -6.49
CA GLY A 99 -23.77 4.78 -7.08
C GLY A 99 -23.40 6.27 -7.09
N TRP A 100 -22.11 6.59 -7.03
CA TRP A 100 -21.65 7.99 -7.13
C TRP A 100 -21.62 8.49 -8.56
N ILE A 101 -21.43 7.58 -9.51
CA ILE A 101 -21.55 7.81 -10.95
C ILE A 101 -22.32 6.66 -11.58
N THR A 102 -22.87 6.88 -12.75
CA THR A 102 -23.54 5.83 -13.51
C THR A 102 -22.53 4.85 -14.13
N GLU A 103 -22.98 3.66 -14.54
CA GLU A 103 -22.14 2.68 -15.23
C GLU A 103 -21.59 3.24 -16.53
N ASP A 104 -22.43 3.93 -17.31
CA ASP A 104 -22.01 4.58 -18.57
C ASP A 104 -20.90 5.63 -18.32
N GLU A 105 -20.99 6.42 -17.25
CA GLU A 105 -19.92 7.35 -16.87
C GLU A 105 -18.65 6.62 -16.47
N GLY A 106 -18.74 5.55 -15.68
CA GLY A 106 -17.61 4.71 -15.30
C GLY A 106 -16.90 4.10 -16.50
N ILE A 107 -17.66 3.54 -17.43
CA ILE A 107 -17.15 3.01 -18.70
C ILE A 107 -16.51 4.13 -19.54
N ALA A 108 -17.16 5.27 -19.69
CA ALA A 108 -16.65 6.38 -20.51
C ALA A 108 -15.33 6.94 -19.97
N ARG A 109 -15.23 7.15 -18.63
CA ARG A 109 -14.00 7.63 -17.97
C ARG A 109 -12.87 6.60 -18.12
N SER A 110 -13.14 5.33 -17.88
CA SER A 110 -12.15 4.25 -18.01
C SER A 110 -11.68 4.06 -19.44
N ARG A 111 -12.61 4.06 -20.39
CA ARG A 111 -12.31 3.96 -21.83
C ARG A 111 -11.39 5.08 -22.31
N LYS A 112 -11.64 6.33 -21.89
CA LYS A 112 -10.81 7.49 -22.23
C LYS A 112 -9.36 7.24 -21.85
N VAL A 113 -9.10 6.90 -20.61
CA VAL A 113 -7.75 6.61 -20.09
C VAL A 113 -7.10 5.46 -20.84
N LEU A 114 -7.80 4.33 -20.95
CA LEU A 114 -7.23 3.12 -21.54
C LEU A 114 -6.91 3.29 -23.02
N LEU A 115 -7.78 3.96 -23.79
CA LEU A 115 -7.51 4.27 -25.19
C LEU A 115 -6.34 5.24 -25.35
N PHE A 116 -6.27 6.28 -24.51
CA PHE A 116 -5.15 7.22 -24.53
C PHE A 116 -3.83 6.52 -24.23
N MET A 117 -3.77 5.71 -23.18
CA MET A 117 -2.58 4.93 -22.82
C MET A 117 -2.19 3.94 -23.92
N ARG A 118 -3.17 3.23 -24.50
CA ARG A 118 -2.91 2.25 -25.55
C ARG A 118 -2.36 2.87 -26.84
N ASP A 119 -2.94 4.00 -27.28
CA ASP A 119 -2.78 4.53 -28.61
C ASP A 119 -1.82 5.73 -28.70
N LYS A 120 -1.58 6.45 -27.59
CA LYS A 120 -0.85 7.73 -27.59
C LYS A 120 0.39 7.75 -26.75
N VAL A 121 0.39 7.02 -25.60
CA VAL A 121 1.50 7.09 -24.65
C VAL A 121 2.65 6.20 -25.13
N GLU A 122 3.85 6.79 -25.14
CA GLU A 122 5.08 6.05 -25.46
C GLU A 122 5.35 4.95 -24.44
N HIS A 123 5.81 3.82 -24.93
CA HIS A 123 6.18 2.68 -24.08
C HIS A 123 7.40 1.92 -24.61
N LYS A 124 8.14 1.28 -23.70
CA LYS A 124 9.21 0.35 -24.07
C LYS A 124 8.76 -1.09 -23.85
N ARG A 125 8.58 -1.85 -24.93
CA ARG A 125 8.09 -3.24 -24.88
C ARG A 125 6.82 -3.44 -24.03
N GLY A 126 5.89 -2.50 -24.13
CA GLY A 126 4.64 -2.50 -23.35
C GLY A 126 4.71 -1.77 -22.01
N PHE A 127 5.90 -1.47 -21.48
CA PHE A 127 6.05 -0.74 -20.22
C PHE A 127 6.07 0.76 -20.46
N TYR A 128 5.16 1.46 -19.81
CA TYR A 128 5.05 2.92 -19.84
C TYR A 128 6.04 3.55 -18.85
N TYR A 129 6.39 4.81 -19.08
CA TYR A 129 7.21 5.58 -18.12
C TYR A 129 6.40 5.94 -16.88
N GLN A 130 7.02 5.91 -15.71
CA GLN A 130 6.40 6.11 -14.39
C GLN A 130 5.66 7.44 -14.30
N PHE A 131 6.32 8.51 -14.73
CA PHE A 131 5.77 9.86 -14.77
C PHE A 131 5.71 10.35 -16.20
N ILE A 132 4.56 10.87 -16.57
CA ILE A 132 4.27 11.42 -17.90
C ILE A 132 3.52 12.75 -17.74
N ASN A 133 3.60 13.61 -18.73
CA ASN A 133 2.80 14.83 -18.76
C ASN A 133 1.32 14.46 -18.84
N ARG A 134 0.51 15.04 -17.98
CA ARG A 134 -0.91 14.68 -17.83
C ARG A 134 -1.76 14.98 -19.06
N SER A 135 -1.45 16.07 -19.76
CA SER A 135 -2.23 16.52 -20.93
C SER A 135 -1.73 15.92 -22.24
N THR A 136 -0.41 15.67 -22.37
CA THR A 136 0.18 15.20 -23.62
C THR A 136 0.54 13.71 -23.66
N GLY A 137 0.74 13.09 -22.47
CA GLY A 137 1.26 11.73 -22.36
C GLY A 137 2.76 11.60 -22.61
N GLU A 138 3.48 12.71 -22.83
CA GLU A 138 4.92 12.71 -23.03
C GLU A 138 5.65 12.32 -21.75
N ARG A 139 6.77 11.61 -21.91
CA ARG A 139 7.60 11.18 -20.81
C ARG A 139 8.18 12.36 -20.03
N GLU A 140 8.02 12.38 -18.71
CA GLU A 140 8.73 13.34 -17.87
C GLU A 140 10.25 13.07 -17.85
N PRO A 141 11.09 14.13 -17.72
CA PRO A 141 12.54 13.99 -17.72
C PRO A 141 13.03 12.96 -16.69
N ASN A 142 13.92 12.07 -17.12
CA ASN A 142 14.50 10.99 -16.30
C ASN A 142 13.51 9.93 -15.77
N SER A 143 12.23 9.98 -16.13
CA SER A 143 11.25 8.98 -15.73
C SER A 143 11.61 7.60 -16.30
N PRO A 144 11.72 6.54 -15.47
CA PRO A 144 11.95 5.18 -15.94
C PRO A 144 10.66 4.52 -16.44
N ALA A 145 10.77 3.54 -17.32
CA ALA A 145 9.73 2.53 -17.50
C ALA A 145 9.78 1.59 -16.28
N SER A 146 9.09 2.00 -15.21
CA SER A 146 9.10 1.33 -13.91
C SER A 146 8.23 0.08 -13.93
N THR A 147 8.74 -1.04 -13.43
CA THR A 147 7.99 -2.30 -13.41
C THR A 147 6.84 -2.29 -12.43
N ILE A 148 7.04 -1.73 -11.22
CA ILE A 148 6.01 -1.71 -10.18
C ILE A 148 4.86 -0.74 -10.53
N ASP A 149 5.18 0.44 -11.06
CA ASP A 149 4.15 1.42 -11.44
C ASP A 149 3.28 0.89 -12.60
N ASN A 150 3.90 0.18 -13.56
CA ASN A 150 3.18 -0.52 -14.61
C ASN A 150 2.28 -1.64 -14.06
N ALA A 151 2.73 -2.38 -13.05
CA ALA A 151 1.91 -3.41 -12.41
C ALA A 151 0.69 -2.80 -11.72
N LEU A 152 0.87 -1.67 -11.01
CA LEU A 152 -0.24 -0.94 -10.36
C LEU A 152 -1.21 -0.34 -11.39
N PHE A 153 -0.71 0.15 -12.52
CA PHE A 153 -1.57 0.59 -13.62
C PHE A 153 -2.39 -0.57 -14.20
N VAL A 154 -1.72 -1.67 -14.53
CA VAL A 154 -2.36 -2.82 -15.17
C VAL A 154 -3.36 -3.51 -14.25
N VAL A 155 -3.04 -3.70 -12.96
CA VAL A 155 -3.99 -4.33 -12.04
C VAL A 155 -5.26 -3.51 -11.91
N GLY A 156 -5.16 -2.18 -11.94
CA GLY A 156 -6.31 -1.29 -11.99
C GLY A 156 -7.11 -1.44 -13.29
N ALA A 157 -6.44 -1.51 -14.44
CA ALA A 157 -7.07 -1.74 -15.73
C ALA A 157 -7.82 -3.09 -15.79
N LEU A 158 -7.20 -4.17 -15.30
CA LEU A 158 -7.80 -5.50 -15.26
C LEU A 158 -8.97 -5.58 -14.25
N THR A 159 -8.88 -4.88 -13.12
CA THR A 159 -10.00 -4.76 -12.17
C THR A 159 -11.20 -4.07 -12.84
N THR A 160 -10.95 -3.03 -13.61
CA THR A 160 -11.98 -2.30 -14.34
C THR A 160 -12.58 -3.14 -15.47
N ALA A 161 -11.78 -4.00 -16.11
CA ALA A 161 -12.26 -4.97 -17.11
C ALA A 161 -13.28 -5.95 -16.50
N GLU A 162 -13.02 -6.45 -15.31
CA GLU A 162 -13.96 -7.34 -14.60
C GLU A 162 -15.18 -6.60 -14.02
N ALA A 163 -15.04 -5.30 -13.77
CA ALA A 163 -16.16 -4.48 -13.31
C ALA A 163 -17.15 -4.15 -14.43
N PHE A 164 -16.68 -4.05 -15.68
CA PHE A 164 -17.47 -3.69 -16.87
C PHE A 164 -17.38 -4.76 -17.97
N PRO A 165 -17.77 -6.00 -17.70
CA PRO A 165 -17.52 -7.14 -18.59
C PRO A 165 -18.25 -7.06 -19.95
N ASP A 166 -19.39 -6.36 -20.00
CA ASP A 166 -20.22 -6.25 -21.19
C ASP A 166 -19.85 -5.04 -22.09
N SER A 167 -18.76 -4.35 -21.76
CA SER A 167 -18.21 -3.21 -22.53
C SER A 167 -17.00 -3.61 -23.37
N ASP A 168 -16.37 -2.64 -24.05
CA ASP A 168 -15.09 -2.84 -24.74
C ASP A 168 -13.86 -2.73 -23.81
N ILE A 169 -14.04 -2.36 -22.53
CA ILE A 169 -12.97 -2.23 -21.55
C ILE A 169 -12.13 -3.52 -21.41
N PRO A 170 -12.72 -4.72 -21.32
CA PRO A 170 -11.95 -5.96 -21.25
C PRO A 170 -10.98 -6.14 -22.41
N ALA A 171 -11.42 -5.83 -23.64
CA ALA A 171 -10.59 -5.98 -24.83
C ALA A 171 -9.39 -5.01 -24.77
N ILE A 172 -9.62 -3.74 -24.42
CA ILE A 172 -8.58 -2.70 -24.36
C ILE A 172 -7.58 -3.00 -23.23
N ALA A 173 -8.06 -3.33 -22.03
CA ALA A 173 -7.21 -3.62 -20.87
C ALA A 173 -6.33 -4.86 -21.10
N ASN A 174 -6.90 -5.92 -21.66
CA ASN A 174 -6.16 -7.13 -22.02
C ASN A 174 -5.15 -6.89 -23.14
N GLU A 175 -5.44 -6.04 -24.14
CA GLU A 175 -4.47 -5.64 -25.15
C GLU A 175 -3.26 -4.95 -24.53
N ILE A 176 -3.47 -4.00 -23.62
CA ILE A 176 -2.39 -3.32 -22.89
C ILE A 176 -1.56 -4.32 -22.10
N TYR A 177 -2.20 -5.17 -21.29
CA TYR A 177 -1.51 -6.18 -20.48
C TYR A 177 -0.72 -7.18 -21.32
N ASN A 178 -1.30 -7.70 -22.41
CA ASN A 178 -0.67 -8.68 -23.29
C ASN A 178 0.47 -8.11 -24.15
N ARG A 179 0.57 -6.78 -24.28
CA ARG A 179 1.67 -6.10 -24.95
C ARG A 179 2.95 -6.07 -24.10
N MET A 180 2.85 -6.24 -22.78
CA MET A 180 3.97 -6.16 -21.88
C MET A 180 4.88 -7.39 -22.01
N ASP A 181 6.13 -7.14 -22.29
CA ASP A 181 7.17 -8.17 -22.37
C ASP A 181 7.83 -8.35 -20.98
N TRP A 182 7.12 -9.07 -20.11
CA TRP A 182 7.59 -9.34 -18.74
C TRP A 182 8.92 -10.08 -18.71
N ALA A 183 9.12 -11.04 -19.63
CA ALA A 183 10.35 -11.81 -19.73
C ALA A 183 11.55 -10.92 -20.07
N TRP A 184 11.36 -9.86 -20.87
CA TRP A 184 12.41 -8.89 -21.14
C TRP A 184 12.89 -8.16 -19.89
N MET A 185 12.00 -7.88 -18.93
CA MET A 185 12.36 -7.20 -17.68
C MET A 185 13.17 -8.07 -16.71
N LEU A 186 13.37 -9.37 -17.00
CA LEU A 186 14.32 -10.20 -16.24
C LEU A 186 15.78 -9.90 -16.61
N ASP A 187 16.04 -9.36 -17.79
CA ASP A 187 17.42 -9.12 -18.31
C ASP A 187 18.32 -10.34 -18.18
N GLY A 188 17.78 -11.54 -18.39
CA GLY A 188 18.49 -12.82 -18.27
C GLY A 188 18.69 -13.33 -16.85
N ASN A 189 18.06 -12.70 -15.84
CA ASN A 189 18.13 -13.09 -14.42
C ASN A 189 16.82 -13.78 -13.95
N ASP A 190 16.80 -14.18 -12.67
CA ASP A 190 15.61 -14.73 -12.01
C ASP A 190 14.74 -13.64 -11.34
N PHE A 191 15.20 -12.40 -11.37
CA PHE A 191 14.56 -11.25 -10.71
C PHE A 191 14.20 -10.18 -11.71
N LEU A 192 13.01 -9.61 -11.60
CA LEU A 192 12.61 -8.46 -12.39
C LEU A 192 13.45 -7.24 -12.01
N GLN A 193 13.87 -6.48 -13.02
CA GLN A 193 14.52 -5.18 -12.84
C GLN A 193 13.52 -4.16 -12.30
N TYR A 194 13.99 -3.13 -11.58
CA TYR A 194 13.14 -2.02 -11.14
C TYR A 194 12.55 -1.23 -12.31
N GLY A 195 13.24 -1.22 -13.44
CA GLY A 195 12.80 -0.55 -14.63
C GLY A 195 13.91 -0.36 -15.66
N TRP A 196 13.59 0.41 -16.69
CA TRP A 196 14.47 0.70 -17.81
C TRP A 196 14.39 2.18 -18.20
N LYS A 197 15.51 2.77 -18.61
CA LYS A 197 15.60 4.14 -19.15
C LYS A 197 16.26 4.15 -20.50
N PRO A 198 15.85 5.04 -21.45
CA PRO A 198 16.54 5.21 -22.73
C PRO A 198 18.03 5.57 -22.58
N GLU A 199 18.33 6.36 -21.55
CA GLU A 199 19.66 6.92 -21.31
C GLU A 199 20.65 5.92 -20.68
N GLU A 200 20.13 4.94 -19.90
CA GLU A 200 20.97 4.08 -19.05
C GLU A 200 20.77 2.59 -19.29
N GLY A 201 19.69 2.20 -19.99
CA GLY A 201 19.26 0.80 -20.06
C GLY A 201 18.52 0.37 -18.80
N PHE A 202 18.71 -0.88 -18.36
CA PHE A 202 18.11 -1.38 -17.12
C PHE A 202 18.68 -0.66 -15.89
N LEU A 203 17.81 -0.34 -14.94
CA LEU A 203 18.22 0.21 -13.65
C LEU A 203 19.00 -0.85 -12.87
N LYS A 204 20.05 -0.41 -12.15
CA LYS A 204 20.93 -1.31 -11.38
C LYS A 204 20.28 -1.75 -10.05
N ALA A 205 19.04 -2.16 -10.09
CA ALA A 205 18.29 -2.64 -8.94
C ALA A 205 17.24 -3.68 -9.38
N GLU A 206 17.10 -4.73 -8.59
CA GLU A 206 16.24 -5.87 -8.86
C GLU A 206 15.36 -6.20 -7.65
N TRP A 207 14.19 -6.75 -7.90
CA TRP A 207 13.22 -7.16 -6.87
C TRP A 207 13.64 -8.49 -6.21
N LYS A 208 14.63 -8.46 -5.32
CA LYS A 208 15.26 -9.64 -4.70
C LYS A 208 14.79 -9.96 -3.29
N THR A 209 14.32 -8.97 -2.56
CA THR A 209 13.93 -9.10 -1.16
C THR A 209 12.50 -8.63 -0.96
N TYR A 210 11.88 -8.98 0.17
CA TYR A 210 10.50 -8.60 0.47
C TYR A 210 10.28 -7.09 0.31
N CYS A 211 9.34 -6.74 -0.56
CA CYS A 211 8.92 -5.38 -0.86
C CYS A 211 7.50 -5.39 -1.48
N GLU A 212 7.00 -4.30 -2.04
CA GLU A 212 5.67 -4.18 -2.64
C GLU A 212 5.45 -4.99 -3.92
N HIS A 213 6.48 -5.62 -4.45
CA HIS A 213 6.54 -6.23 -5.78
C HIS A 213 5.72 -7.53 -5.96
N MET A 214 5.02 -8.02 -4.95
CA MET A 214 4.22 -9.24 -5.10
C MET A 214 3.15 -9.10 -6.19
N VAL A 215 2.47 -7.95 -6.28
CA VAL A 215 1.51 -7.66 -7.37
C VAL A 215 2.19 -7.72 -8.73
N LEU A 216 3.39 -7.17 -8.85
CA LEU A 216 4.19 -7.18 -10.08
C LEU A 216 4.55 -8.61 -10.50
N LEU A 217 5.12 -9.40 -9.59
CA LEU A 217 5.54 -10.78 -9.89
C LEU A 217 4.33 -11.66 -10.24
N LEU A 218 3.23 -11.53 -9.51
CA LEU A 218 2.02 -12.31 -9.78
C LEU A 218 1.42 -11.96 -11.14
N LEU A 219 1.36 -10.69 -11.53
CA LEU A 219 0.94 -10.30 -12.87
C LEU A 219 1.89 -10.85 -13.93
N ALA A 220 3.21 -10.77 -13.72
CA ALA A 220 4.20 -11.26 -14.66
C ALA A 220 4.15 -12.80 -14.83
N VAL A 221 3.99 -13.55 -13.73
CA VAL A 221 3.79 -15.01 -13.75
C VAL A 221 2.45 -15.39 -14.37
N GLY A 222 1.39 -14.64 -14.07
CA GLY A 222 0.02 -14.87 -14.56
C GLY A 222 -0.22 -14.43 -16.00
N ALA A 223 0.73 -13.76 -16.65
CA ALA A 223 0.56 -13.25 -18.00
C ALA A 223 0.31 -14.37 -19.02
N GLU A 224 -0.54 -14.06 -20.00
CA GLU A 224 -0.79 -14.95 -21.13
C GLU A 224 0.32 -14.84 -22.18
N LYS A 225 0.76 -13.62 -22.45
CA LYS A 225 1.85 -13.30 -23.39
C LYS A 225 3.12 -12.94 -22.59
N ASN A 226 4.24 -13.45 -23.06
CA ASN A 226 5.57 -13.18 -22.48
C ASN A 226 5.64 -13.29 -20.94
N PRO A 227 5.08 -14.35 -20.32
CA PRO A 227 5.15 -14.51 -18.87
C PRO A 227 6.59 -14.76 -18.44
N ILE A 228 6.88 -14.47 -17.17
CA ILE A 228 8.08 -14.95 -16.51
C ILE A 228 7.90 -16.39 -16.01
N PRO A 229 8.99 -17.17 -15.87
CA PRO A 229 8.91 -18.51 -15.30
C PRO A 229 8.31 -18.50 -13.88
N PRO A 230 7.46 -19.48 -13.51
CA PRO A 230 6.94 -19.61 -12.14
C PRO A 230 8.05 -19.68 -11.07
N ALA A 231 9.22 -20.20 -11.41
CA ALA A 231 10.38 -20.24 -10.52
C ALA A 231 10.84 -18.85 -10.04
N CYS A 232 10.57 -17.77 -10.80
CA CYS A 232 10.85 -16.41 -10.36
C CYS A 232 10.03 -16.02 -9.12
N TRP A 233 8.84 -16.62 -8.92
CA TRP A 233 8.08 -16.44 -7.67
C TRP A 233 8.82 -17.06 -6.48
N ASP A 234 9.52 -18.17 -6.66
CA ASP A 234 10.24 -18.85 -5.59
C ASP A 234 11.61 -18.22 -5.29
N ALA A 235 12.19 -17.50 -6.25
CA ALA A 235 13.58 -17.05 -6.21
C ALA A 235 13.86 -15.93 -5.18
N TRP A 236 12.92 -14.99 -4.97
CA TRP A 236 13.15 -13.84 -4.11
C TRP A 236 13.07 -14.18 -2.61
N GLU A 237 13.84 -13.46 -1.81
CA GLU A 237 13.93 -13.65 -0.37
C GLU A 237 12.74 -13.03 0.38
N ARG A 238 12.05 -13.85 1.21
CA ARG A 238 10.99 -13.42 2.13
C ARG A 238 11.62 -12.91 3.43
N GLY A 239 12.43 -11.86 3.35
CA GLY A 239 13.18 -11.29 4.47
C GLY A 239 13.70 -9.89 4.17
N PRO A 240 14.41 -9.28 5.14
CA PRO A 240 14.79 -9.82 6.43
C PRO A 240 13.61 -10.13 7.35
N LEU A 241 13.78 -11.13 8.23
CA LEU A 241 12.77 -11.48 9.22
C LEU A 241 13.00 -10.71 10.52
N LEU A 242 11.93 -10.10 11.02
CA LEU A 242 11.83 -9.55 12.36
C LEU A 242 10.93 -10.44 13.22
N GLU A 243 10.98 -10.24 14.53
CA GLU A 243 10.13 -10.94 15.49
C GLU A 243 9.28 -9.93 16.25
N PHE A 244 7.98 -10.19 16.31
CA PHE A 244 7.01 -9.42 17.08
C PHE A 244 6.03 -10.39 17.76
N GLN A 245 5.85 -10.27 19.07
CA GLN A 245 4.97 -11.13 19.88
C GLN A 245 5.22 -12.64 19.69
N GLY A 246 6.48 -13.05 19.50
CA GLY A 246 6.86 -14.45 19.32
C GLY A 246 6.65 -15.00 17.89
N GLU A 247 6.14 -14.20 16.96
CA GLU A 247 6.01 -14.56 15.55
C GLU A 247 7.04 -13.83 14.68
N LYS A 248 7.52 -14.51 13.64
CA LYS A 248 8.44 -13.91 12.65
C LYS A 248 7.65 -13.40 11.46
N PHE A 249 8.05 -12.24 10.95
CA PHE A 249 7.49 -11.65 9.74
C PHE A 249 8.57 -11.04 8.85
N ALA A 250 8.37 -11.12 7.54
CA ALA A 250 9.21 -10.46 6.56
C ALA A 250 8.94 -8.96 6.61
N HIS A 251 10.02 -8.17 6.67
CA HIS A 251 9.92 -6.74 6.87
C HIS A 251 10.82 -5.97 5.90
N TYR A 252 10.27 -4.87 5.43
CA TYR A 252 10.99 -3.76 4.84
C TYR A 252 10.22 -2.47 5.19
N PRO A 253 10.86 -1.39 5.62
CA PRO A 253 10.19 -0.11 5.74
C PRO A 253 10.07 0.54 4.37
N PRO A 254 9.05 1.33 4.07
CA PRO A 254 7.89 1.81 4.84
C PRO A 254 6.66 0.87 4.79
N LEU A 255 5.56 1.20 5.47
CA LEU A 255 4.43 0.29 5.66
C LEU A 255 3.65 -0.02 4.38
N PHE A 256 3.61 0.87 3.38
CA PHE A 256 2.88 0.66 2.13
C PHE A 256 3.25 -0.65 1.41
N ILE A 257 4.47 -1.12 1.61
CA ILE A 257 4.95 -2.37 0.99
C ILE A 257 4.16 -3.61 1.44
N HIS A 258 3.53 -3.52 2.61
CA HIS A 258 2.67 -4.56 3.17
C HIS A 258 1.21 -4.41 2.76
N GLN A 259 0.86 -3.45 1.88
CA GLN A 259 -0.51 -3.03 1.60
C GLN A 259 -0.88 -3.13 0.12
N TYR A 260 -0.04 -2.64 -0.81
CA TYR A 260 -0.41 -2.50 -2.22
C TYR A 260 -0.81 -3.81 -2.88
N SER A 261 -0.05 -4.88 -2.66
CA SER A 261 -0.38 -6.20 -3.20
C SER A 261 -1.65 -6.79 -2.56
N GLN A 262 -1.86 -6.55 -1.27
CA GLN A 262 -3.04 -7.00 -0.52
C GLN A 262 -4.33 -6.32 -0.96
N ALA A 263 -4.26 -5.12 -1.55
CA ALA A 263 -5.45 -4.44 -2.03
C ALA A 263 -6.15 -5.17 -3.18
N TYR A 264 -5.39 -5.92 -3.98
CA TYR A 264 -5.89 -6.59 -5.18
C TYR A 264 -5.92 -8.12 -5.06
N PHE A 265 -4.82 -8.73 -4.59
CA PHE A 265 -4.73 -10.17 -4.41
C PHE A 265 -5.25 -10.59 -3.03
N ASP A 266 -6.17 -11.53 -3.00
CA ASP A 266 -6.80 -12.02 -1.76
C ASP A 266 -5.89 -12.97 -0.98
N PHE A 267 -4.84 -12.42 -0.37
CA PHE A 267 -3.95 -13.17 0.49
C PHE A 267 -4.59 -13.58 1.82
N GLN A 268 -5.77 -13.05 2.16
CA GLN A 268 -6.51 -13.48 3.34
C GLN A 268 -6.99 -14.92 3.19
N ASN A 269 -7.42 -15.30 2.00
CA ASN A 269 -8.00 -16.60 1.70
C ASN A 269 -7.03 -17.54 0.97
N TYR A 270 -5.86 -17.08 0.58
CA TYR A 270 -4.88 -17.88 -0.16
C TYR A 270 -3.48 -17.79 0.43
N LYS A 271 -2.79 -18.94 0.50
CA LYS A 271 -1.41 -19.05 0.96
C LYS A 271 -0.58 -19.88 -0.01
N ASP A 272 0.70 -19.54 -0.10
CA ASP A 272 1.71 -20.40 -0.76
C ASP A 272 2.51 -21.23 0.28
N LYS A 273 3.58 -21.86 -0.20
CA LYS A 273 4.49 -22.65 0.66
C LYS A 273 5.48 -21.81 1.48
N HIS A 274 5.59 -20.50 1.22
CA HIS A 274 6.66 -19.66 1.75
C HIS A 274 6.21 -18.86 2.98
N LEU A 275 5.07 -18.15 2.89
CA LEU A 275 4.66 -17.19 3.91
C LEU A 275 3.14 -17.01 3.93
N ASP A 276 2.59 -16.80 5.11
CA ASP A 276 1.26 -16.22 5.27
C ASP A 276 1.35 -14.71 5.08
N TYR A 277 1.17 -14.23 3.84
CA TYR A 277 1.34 -12.80 3.51
C TYR A 277 0.32 -11.90 4.20
N TRP A 278 -0.88 -12.41 4.47
CA TRP A 278 -1.89 -11.65 5.22
C TRP A 278 -1.47 -11.47 6.68
N ARG A 279 -1.11 -12.59 7.35
CA ARG A 279 -0.60 -12.53 8.72
C ARG A 279 0.65 -11.69 8.82
N ASN A 280 1.52 -11.77 7.83
CA ASN A 280 2.73 -10.94 7.74
C ASN A 280 2.40 -9.44 7.75
N SER A 281 1.40 -9.01 6.99
CA SER A 281 0.99 -7.59 6.94
C SER A 281 0.32 -7.14 8.25
N GLN A 282 -0.42 -8.03 8.91
CA GLN A 282 -0.95 -7.76 10.27
C GLN A 282 0.18 -7.53 11.27
N LEU A 283 1.17 -8.44 11.30
CA LEU A 283 2.32 -8.31 12.20
C LEU A 283 3.13 -7.05 11.94
N ALA A 284 3.35 -6.69 10.67
CA ALA A 284 4.04 -5.47 10.28
C ALA A 284 3.31 -4.21 10.78
N THR A 285 1.98 -4.17 10.64
CA THR A 285 1.15 -3.06 11.11
C THR A 285 1.22 -2.93 12.64
N LEU A 286 1.00 -4.02 13.37
CA LEU A 286 1.05 -4.02 14.83
C LEU A 286 2.45 -3.71 15.38
N ALA A 287 3.49 -4.24 14.75
CA ALA A 287 4.88 -3.95 15.11
C ALA A 287 5.24 -2.47 14.86
N GLN A 288 4.65 -1.82 13.85
CA GLN A 288 4.84 -0.39 13.65
C GLN A 288 4.19 0.43 14.76
N ILE A 289 2.97 0.09 15.17
CA ILE A 289 2.29 0.77 16.29
C ILE A 289 3.15 0.68 17.56
N ASP A 290 3.61 -0.52 17.92
CA ASP A 290 4.51 -0.73 19.07
C ASP A 290 5.82 0.06 18.94
N TYR A 291 6.42 0.07 17.75
CA TYR A 291 7.63 0.83 17.51
C TYR A 291 7.43 2.34 17.71
N MET A 292 6.31 2.90 17.23
CA MET A 292 6.01 4.32 17.39
C MET A 292 5.78 4.67 18.87
N LYS A 293 5.14 3.81 19.65
CA LYS A 293 5.00 3.98 21.12
C LYS A 293 6.37 4.00 21.80
N ARG A 294 7.27 3.09 21.42
CA ARG A 294 8.65 3.08 21.94
C ARG A 294 9.44 4.33 21.54
N LEU A 295 9.19 4.88 20.34
CA LEU A 295 9.77 6.16 19.94
C LEU A 295 9.25 7.32 20.81
N ALA A 296 7.97 7.33 21.16
CA ALA A 296 7.40 8.33 22.08
C ALA A 296 8.07 8.28 23.46
N GLU A 297 8.34 7.08 24.00
CA GLU A 297 9.06 6.90 25.26
C GLU A 297 10.53 7.34 25.16
N ALA A 298 11.20 7.00 24.06
CA ALA A 298 12.63 7.29 23.87
C ALA A 298 12.90 8.78 23.52
N TYR A 299 11.96 9.44 22.85
CA TYR A 299 12.07 10.81 22.35
C TYR A 299 10.81 11.64 22.68
N PRO A 300 10.46 11.81 23.97
CA PRO A 300 9.18 12.41 24.38
C PRO A 300 8.99 13.84 23.86
N ASP A 301 10.06 14.65 23.79
CA ASP A 301 9.99 16.02 23.29
C ASP A 301 9.69 16.12 21.79
N GLN A 302 10.04 15.09 21.02
CA GLN A 302 9.90 15.09 19.56
C GLN A 302 8.73 14.23 19.10
N MET A 303 8.46 13.11 19.74
CA MET A 303 7.57 12.03 19.30
C MET A 303 6.58 11.59 20.38
N GLY A 304 6.50 12.29 21.52
CA GLY A 304 5.65 11.92 22.66
C GLY A 304 4.15 11.86 22.35
N HIS A 305 3.72 12.30 21.17
CA HIS A 305 2.36 12.20 20.70
C HIS A 305 2.02 10.84 20.05
N TYR A 306 3.02 10.03 19.71
CA TYR A 306 2.77 8.69 19.15
C TYR A 306 2.17 7.77 20.20
N SER A 307 1.09 7.10 19.86
CA SER A 307 0.32 6.24 20.76
C SER A 307 -0.57 5.30 19.96
N ASP A 308 -1.37 4.48 20.61
CA ASP A 308 -2.42 3.69 19.95
C ASP A 308 -3.46 4.59 19.27
N ASP A 309 -3.66 5.82 19.79
CA ASP A 309 -4.54 6.83 19.20
C ASP A 309 -3.95 7.54 17.98
N LEU A 310 -2.63 7.61 17.87
CA LEU A 310 -1.98 8.43 16.85
C LEU A 310 -0.70 7.78 16.35
N TRP A 311 -0.82 7.08 15.24
CA TRP A 311 0.26 6.36 14.58
C TRP A 311 0.13 6.41 13.05
N GLY A 312 1.19 6.02 12.38
CA GLY A 312 1.28 5.83 10.93
C GLY A 312 2.60 6.37 10.38
N LEU A 313 3.41 5.47 9.85
CA LEU A 313 4.64 5.78 9.13
C LEU A 313 4.68 5.01 7.81
N THR A 314 4.72 5.76 6.72
CA THR A 314 4.97 5.23 5.37
C THR A 314 5.63 6.32 4.53
N ALA A 315 5.93 6.06 3.26
CA ALA A 315 6.50 7.08 2.40
C ALA A 315 5.54 8.27 2.25
N SER A 316 6.04 9.49 2.41
CA SER A 316 5.22 10.71 2.34
C SER A 316 6.05 11.98 2.22
N ASP A 317 5.37 13.11 2.01
CA ASP A 317 5.99 14.41 2.25
C ASP A 317 6.37 14.58 3.73
N GLY A 318 7.40 15.34 3.96
CA GLY A 318 7.80 15.84 5.26
C GLY A 318 8.11 17.33 5.18
N PRO A 319 8.39 18.01 6.31
CA PRO A 319 8.77 19.43 6.31
C PRO A 319 9.96 19.76 5.40
N ASP A 320 10.86 18.80 5.23
CA ASP A 320 12.10 18.93 4.43
C ASP A 320 12.03 18.18 3.08
N GLY A 321 10.84 17.85 2.58
CA GLY A 321 10.62 17.12 1.34
C GLY A 321 10.15 15.68 1.53
N TYR A 322 10.02 14.95 0.43
CA TYR A 322 9.53 13.56 0.43
C TYR A 322 10.52 12.60 1.09
N LYS A 323 10.03 11.72 1.94
CA LYS A 323 10.80 10.70 2.68
C LYS A 323 10.08 9.38 2.71
N ASP A 324 10.83 8.31 2.70
CA ASP A 324 10.34 6.96 2.93
C ASP A 324 10.55 6.58 4.40
N TRP A 325 9.72 7.14 5.27
CA TRP A 325 9.74 6.88 6.71
C TRP A 325 9.70 5.39 7.01
N GLY A 326 10.57 4.92 7.88
CA GLY A 326 10.69 3.51 8.15
C GLY A 326 10.53 3.11 9.59
N ALA A 327 10.12 1.89 9.80
CA ALA A 327 9.99 1.19 11.09
C ALA A 327 9.61 -0.27 10.81
N PRO A 328 9.67 -1.21 11.76
CA PRO A 328 10.18 -1.10 13.12
C PRO A 328 11.68 -1.38 13.25
N TYR A 329 12.31 -0.80 14.26
CA TYR A 329 13.65 -1.17 14.72
C TYR A 329 13.59 -1.94 16.04
N LYS A 330 14.60 -2.75 16.29
CA LYS A 330 14.69 -3.49 17.58
C LYS A 330 14.89 -2.57 18.78
N ASP A 331 15.68 -1.51 18.62
CA ASP A 331 16.01 -0.56 19.68
C ASP A 331 15.69 0.87 19.23
N PRO A 332 14.71 1.53 19.83
CA PRO A 332 14.34 2.91 19.47
C PRO A 332 15.42 3.95 19.81
N ARG A 333 16.41 3.62 20.65
CA ARG A 333 17.55 4.50 20.96
C ARG A 333 18.57 4.56 19.81
N LEU A 334 18.55 3.55 18.92
CA LEU A 334 19.26 3.65 17.66
C LEU A 334 18.57 4.74 16.83
N ARG A 335 19.36 5.52 16.09
CA ARG A 335 18.81 6.59 15.25
C ARG A 335 17.63 6.08 14.42
N PRO A 336 16.46 6.72 14.52
CA PRO A 336 15.27 6.30 13.78
C PRO A 336 15.58 6.21 12.29
N TRP A 337 15.13 5.15 11.65
CA TRP A 337 15.43 4.93 10.26
C TRP A 337 14.89 6.09 9.41
N ARG A 338 15.70 6.59 8.46
CA ARG A 338 15.34 7.68 7.55
C ARG A 338 14.86 8.95 8.25
N GLY A 339 15.29 9.14 9.50
CA GLY A 339 15.11 10.42 10.19
C GLY A 339 13.68 10.74 10.59
N VAL A 340 12.93 9.76 11.10
CA VAL A 340 11.62 9.96 11.72
C VAL A 340 11.67 11.14 12.69
N ASP A 341 10.75 12.10 12.58
CA ASP A 341 10.78 13.41 13.23
C ASP A 341 9.51 13.79 14.00
N GLY A 342 8.60 12.85 14.17
CA GLY A 342 7.28 13.08 14.75
C GLY A 342 6.16 13.27 13.70
N THR A 343 6.46 13.13 12.42
CA THR A 343 5.45 13.15 11.35
C THR A 343 4.56 11.92 11.43
N VAL A 344 3.26 12.11 11.21
CA VAL A 344 2.22 11.07 11.11
C VAL A 344 1.71 11.05 9.68
N VAL A 345 1.55 9.86 9.13
CA VAL A 345 1.13 9.63 7.74
C VAL A 345 -0.18 8.84 7.71
N PRO A 346 -1.31 9.49 7.42
CA PRO A 346 -2.64 8.86 7.48
C PRO A 346 -2.84 7.69 6.51
N SER A 347 -2.12 7.65 5.38
CA SER A 347 -2.21 6.54 4.43
C SER A 347 -1.64 5.23 4.98
N ALA A 348 -0.80 5.26 6.03
CA ALA A 348 -0.32 4.05 6.69
C ALA A 348 -1.47 3.29 7.38
N PRO A 349 -2.26 3.88 8.30
CA PRO A 349 -3.48 3.24 8.77
C PRO A 349 -4.55 3.10 7.67
N GLY A 350 -4.66 4.05 6.73
CA GLY A 350 -5.60 3.96 5.60
C GLY A 350 -5.42 2.70 4.77
N GLY A 351 -4.19 2.38 4.38
CA GLY A 351 -3.84 1.16 3.65
C GLY A 351 -3.91 -0.12 4.51
N SER A 352 -3.97 0.00 5.84
CA SER A 352 -4.12 -1.13 6.77
C SER A 352 -5.56 -1.40 7.20
N LEU A 353 -6.56 -0.64 6.74
CA LEU A 353 -7.97 -0.76 7.15
C LEU A 353 -8.50 -2.20 7.06
N ALA A 354 -8.31 -2.86 5.91
CA ALA A 354 -8.78 -4.24 5.75
C ALA A 354 -7.87 -5.28 6.45
N ILE A 355 -6.62 -4.91 6.78
CA ILE A 355 -5.61 -5.80 7.38
C ILE A 355 -5.74 -5.84 8.91
N CYS A 356 -5.88 -4.65 9.52
CA CYS A 356 -5.99 -4.43 10.96
C CYS A 356 -7.03 -3.33 11.21
N LEU A 357 -8.32 -3.67 11.12
CA LEU A 357 -9.41 -2.70 11.14
C LEU A 357 -9.40 -1.81 12.38
N GLU A 358 -9.53 -2.41 13.56
CA GLU A 358 -9.71 -1.69 14.82
C GLU A 358 -8.64 -0.60 15.07
N PRO A 359 -7.34 -0.90 15.09
CA PRO A 359 -6.35 0.15 15.32
C PRO A 359 -6.29 1.17 14.18
N SER A 360 -6.57 0.76 12.95
CA SER A 360 -6.50 1.64 11.78
C SER A 360 -7.65 2.64 11.74
N ILE A 361 -8.88 2.18 11.93
CA ILE A 361 -10.06 3.06 11.91
C ILE A 361 -10.05 3.99 13.14
N HIS A 362 -9.63 3.49 14.30
CA HIS A 362 -9.52 4.27 15.52
C HIS A 362 -8.59 5.47 15.33
N THR A 363 -7.35 5.25 14.89
CA THR A 363 -6.40 6.36 14.69
C THR A 363 -6.85 7.35 13.62
N LEU A 364 -7.50 6.89 12.54
CA LEU A 364 -8.03 7.78 11.50
C LEU A 364 -9.16 8.66 12.05
N ARG A 365 -10.07 8.12 12.85
CA ARG A 365 -11.13 8.89 13.51
C ARG A 365 -10.55 9.91 14.48
N VAL A 366 -9.58 9.51 15.31
CA VAL A 366 -8.88 10.40 16.21
C VAL A 366 -8.18 11.54 15.46
N GLN A 367 -7.53 11.25 14.33
CA GLN A 367 -6.89 12.29 13.52
C GLN A 367 -7.93 13.28 12.96
N LYS A 368 -9.06 12.79 12.42
CA LYS A 368 -10.16 13.63 11.97
C LYS A 368 -10.72 14.52 13.11
N GLU A 369 -10.94 13.94 14.28
CA GLU A 369 -11.50 14.67 15.43
C GLU A 369 -10.52 15.73 15.98
N ARG A 370 -9.25 15.36 16.19
CA ARG A 370 -8.25 16.25 16.82
C ARG A 370 -7.78 17.37 15.92
N PHE A 371 -7.66 17.13 14.61
CA PHE A 371 -7.03 18.07 13.68
C PHE A 371 -8.01 18.70 12.68
N GLY A 372 -9.24 18.20 12.60
CA GLY A 372 -10.32 18.74 11.79
C GLY A 372 -9.93 18.94 10.32
N ASP A 373 -10.47 20.00 9.72
CA ASP A 373 -10.32 20.31 8.30
C ASP A 373 -8.86 20.57 7.86
N LYS A 374 -7.94 20.78 8.80
CA LYS A 374 -6.51 20.93 8.48
C LYS A 374 -5.91 19.64 7.96
N VAL A 375 -6.34 18.50 8.49
CA VAL A 375 -5.79 17.19 8.17
C VAL A 375 -6.79 16.33 7.38
N TYR A 376 -8.10 16.53 7.59
CA TYR A 376 -9.17 15.80 6.93
C TYR A 376 -10.06 16.73 6.12
N GLY A 377 -9.72 16.89 4.82
CA GLY A 377 -10.30 17.89 3.95
C GLY A 377 -11.04 17.33 2.73
N ARG A 378 -10.89 18.03 1.59
CA ARG A 378 -11.60 17.77 0.32
C ARG A 378 -11.44 16.35 -0.21
N TYR A 379 -10.22 15.81 -0.13
CA TYR A 379 -9.82 14.51 -0.70
C TYR A 379 -9.58 13.43 0.37
N GLY A 380 -10.14 13.60 1.56
CA GLY A 380 -9.86 12.79 2.73
C GLY A 380 -8.69 13.37 3.51
N PHE A 381 -7.72 12.54 3.88
CA PHE A 381 -6.58 13.00 4.66
C PHE A 381 -5.53 13.70 3.79
N ALA A 382 -4.91 14.75 4.34
CA ALA A 382 -3.66 15.30 3.83
C ALA A 382 -2.57 14.21 3.84
N ASN A 383 -1.59 14.33 2.94
CA ASN A 383 -0.56 13.30 2.80
C ASN A 383 0.16 12.98 4.12
N ALA A 384 0.55 14.00 4.87
CA ALA A 384 1.20 13.87 6.18
C ALA A 384 1.00 15.10 7.04
N HIS A 385 1.17 14.95 8.36
CA HIS A 385 1.15 16.07 9.31
C HIS A 385 2.09 15.81 10.50
N ASN A 386 2.54 16.87 11.14
CA ASN A 386 3.36 16.76 12.37
C ASN A 386 2.66 17.52 13.51
N PRO A 387 2.05 16.80 14.45
CA PRO A 387 1.28 17.39 15.56
C PRO A 387 2.07 18.34 16.43
N ARG A 388 3.38 18.08 16.62
CA ARG A 388 4.25 18.88 17.46
C ARG A 388 4.55 20.26 16.85
N THR A 389 4.77 20.30 15.54
CA THR A 389 5.14 21.57 14.86
C THR A 389 3.93 22.29 14.28
N GLY A 390 2.79 21.61 14.18
CA GLY A 390 1.59 22.12 13.48
C GLY A 390 1.72 22.08 11.95
N TRP A 391 2.79 21.50 11.40
CA TRP A 391 2.97 21.34 9.97
C TRP A 391 1.97 20.32 9.40
N VAL A 392 1.41 20.64 8.25
CA VAL A 392 0.55 19.73 7.46
C VAL A 392 0.98 19.85 6.00
N SER A 393 1.08 18.71 5.30
CA SER A 393 1.33 18.72 3.86
C SER A 393 0.21 19.46 3.14
N GLN A 394 0.59 20.33 2.21
CA GLN A 394 -0.36 21.04 1.35
C GLN A 394 -0.92 20.14 0.24
N TYR A 395 -0.40 18.91 0.10
CA TYR A 395 -0.73 17.98 -0.97
C TYR A 395 -1.40 16.72 -0.45
N CYS A 396 -2.26 16.16 -1.29
CA CYS A 396 -2.63 14.74 -1.30
C CYS A 396 -1.84 14.07 -2.42
N LEU A 397 -1.35 12.86 -2.18
CA LEU A 397 -0.72 12.02 -3.19
C LEU A 397 -1.73 10.96 -3.67
N ALA A 398 -1.78 10.77 -4.99
CA ALA A 398 -2.75 9.87 -5.60
C ALA A 398 -2.63 8.42 -5.11
N ILE A 399 -1.40 7.90 -4.96
CA ILE A 399 -1.16 6.53 -4.50
C ILE A 399 -1.62 6.31 -3.06
N ASP A 400 -1.44 7.31 -2.19
CA ASP A 400 -1.86 7.26 -0.78
C ASP A 400 -3.38 7.34 -0.63
N THR A 401 -3.99 8.24 -1.41
CA THR A 401 -5.44 8.37 -1.52
C THR A 401 -6.05 7.10 -2.12
N GLY A 402 -5.37 6.52 -3.12
CA GLY A 402 -5.79 5.30 -3.80
C GLY A 402 -5.77 4.08 -2.90
N ILE A 403 -4.66 3.81 -2.22
CA ILE A 403 -4.60 2.65 -1.30
C ILE A 403 -5.63 2.77 -0.17
N THR A 404 -5.85 3.99 0.34
CA THR A 404 -6.87 4.25 1.36
C THR A 404 -8.28 3.95 0.82
N LEU A 405 -8.62 4.40 -0.38
CA LEU A 405 -9.89 4.11 -1.06
C LEU A 405 -10.12 2.60 -1.21
N LEU A 406 -9.15 1.90 -1.77
CA LEU A 406 -9.28 0.48 -2.05
C LEU A 406 -9.42 -0.36 -0.77
N MET A 407 -8.64 -0.03 0.26
CA MET A 407 -8.67 -0.79 1.51
C MET A 407 -9.89 -0.46 2.35
N ALA A 408 -10.43 0.76 2.28
CA ALA A 408 -11.74 1.08 2.86
C ALA A 408 -12.86 0.29 2.16
N GLU A 409 -12.86 0.23 0.82
CA GLU A 409 -13.84 -0.55 0.06
C GLU A 409 -13.73 -2.05 0.34
N ASN A 410 -12.51 -2.59 0.42
CA ASN A 410 -12.29 -3.99 0.77
C ASN A 410 -12.78 -4.30 2.19
N THR A 411 -12.57 -3.39 3.13
CA THR A 411 -13.12 -3.49 4.50
C THR A 411 -14.65 -3.55 4.51
N ARG A 412 -15.30 -2.69 3.74
CA ARG A 412 -16.75 -2.57 3.70
C ARG A 412 -17.46 -3.67 2.92
N SER A 413 -16.84 -4.20 1.87
CA SER A 413 -17.53 -5.14 0.98
C SER A 413 -16.66 -6.22 0.31
N GLY A 414 -15.33 -6.14 0.41
CA GLY A 414 -14.43 -7.02 -0.34
C GLY A 414 -14.50 -6.82 -1.86
N TYR A 415 -15.04 -5.69 -2.33
CA TYR A 415 -15.39 -5.51 -3.74
C TYR A 415 -14.17 -5.60 -4.67
N VAL A 416 -13.04 -4.98 -4.31
CA VAL A 416 -11.84 -5.00 -5.16
C VAL A 416 -11.33 -6.43 -5.32
N TRP A 417 -11.22 -7.18 -4.22
CA TRP A 417 -10.85 -8.61 -4.25
C TRP A 417 -11.84 -9.44 -5.07
N ASN A 418 -13.13 -9.32 -4.76
CA ASN A 418 -14.19 -10.08 -5.44
C ASN A 418 -14.29 -9.76 -6.94
N THR A 419 -13.78 -8.62 -7.38
CA THR A 419 -13.74 -8.20 -8.78
C THR A 419 -12.46 -8.69 -9.44
N PHE A 420 -11.29 -8.26 -8.98
CA PHE A 420 -10.00 -8.58 -9.61
C PHE A 420 -9.69 -10.08 -9.62
N MET A 421 -9.98 -10.80 -8.53
CA MET A 421 -9.68 -12.24 -8.43
C MET A 421 -10.48 -13.13 -9.42
N LYS A 422 -11.47 -12.56 -10.14
CA LYS A 422 -12.15 -13.26 -11.24
C LYS A 422 -11.33 -13.24 -12.52
N HIS A 423 -10.44 -12.25 -12.67
CA HIS A 423 -9.66 -12.09 -13.88
C HIS A 423 -8.76 -13.32 -14.14
N PRO A 424 -8.72 -13.86 -15.38
CA PRO A 424 -7.92 -15.06 -15.67
C PRO A 424 -6.43 -14.92 -15.33
N ALA A 425 -5.87 -13.72 -15.39
CA ALA A 425 -4.48 -13.46 -14.98
C ALA A 425 -4.25 -13.71 -13.49
N ALA A 426 -5.18 -13.30 -12.62
CA ALA A 426 -5.09 -13.53 -11.18
C ALA A 426 -5.18 -15.04 -10.86
N VAL A 427 -6.11 -15.74 -11.51
CA VAL A 427 -6.26 -17.20 -11.37
C VAL A 427 -4.98 -17.92 -11.79
N ARG A 428 -4.47 -17.64 -13.01
CA ARG A 428 -3.21 -18.24 -13.49
C ARG A 428 -2.02 -17.89 -12.61
N ALA A 429 -1.96 -16.66 -12.07
CA ALA A 429 -0.88 -16.23 -11.18
C ALA A 429 -0.85 -17.11 -9.93
N PHE A 430 -1.98 -17.30 -9.26
CA PHE A 430 -2.06 -18.11 -8.03
C PHE A 430 -1.80 -19.58 -8.30
N GLU A 431 -2.32 -20.12 -9.40
CA GLU A 431 -2.05 -21.51 -9.80
C GLU A 431 -0.55 -21.74 -10.05
N ARG A 432 0.09 -20.87 -10.86
CA ARG A 432 1.50 -21.00 -11.24
C ARG A 432 2.46 -20.72 -10.07
N ALA A 433 2.09 -19.80 -9.17
CA ALA A 433 2.87 -19.48 -7.97
C ALA A 433 2.59 -20.48 -6.81
N GLY A 434 1.68 -21.45 -6.99
CA GLY A 434 1.42 -22.50 -6.03
C GLY A 434 0.55 -22.09 -4.84
N PHE A 435 -0.25 -21.03 -4.96
CA PHE A 435 -1.20 -20.62 -3.94
C PHE A 435 -2.34 -21.64 -3.80
N LYS A 436 -2.78 -21.85 -2.56
CA LYS A 436 -3.91 -22.70 -2.22
C LYS A 436 -4.95 -21.92 -1.43
N ASN A 437 -6.22 -22.14 -1.75
CA ASN A 437 -7.32 -21.58 -0.97
C ASN A 437 -7.41 -22.30 0.37
N ILE A 438 -7.29 -21.56 1.48
CA ILE A 438 -7.30 -22.13 2.84
C ILE A 438 -8.69 -22.34 3.42
N GLN A 439 -9.74 -21.78 2.81
CA GLN A 439 -11.13 -21.95 3.24
C GLN A 439 -11.76 -23.22 2.63
N LYS A 440 -11.21 -23.73 1.52
CA LYS A 440 -11.69 -24.97 0.91
C LYS A 440 -10.91 -26.16 1.48
N PRO A 441 -11.55 -27.13 2.15
CA PRO A 441 -10.84 -28.34 2.55
C PRO A 441 -10.23 -29.00 1.32
N ASN A 442 -8.97 -29.43 1.43
CA ASN A 442 -8.29 -30.21 0.37
C ASN A 442 -9.17 -31.41 -0.01
N LYS A 443 -9.62 -31.46 -1.25
CA LYS A 443 -10.32 -32.63 -1.83
C LYS A 443 -9.31 -33.73 -2.11
#